data_0da35689f8328d92aaebc92b8e161d86
#
_entry.id   0da35689f8328d92aaebc92b8e161d86
#
_cell.length_a   1.000
_cell.length_b   1.000
_cell.length_c   1.000
_cell.angle_alpha   90.00
_cell.angle_beta   90.00
_cell.angle_gamma   90.00
#
_symmetry.space_group_name_H-M   'P 1'
#
loop_
_entity.id
_entity.type
_entity.pdbx_description
1 polymer ?
#
loop_
_entity_poly.entity_id
_entity_poly.type
_entity_poly.pdbx_seq_one_letter_code
_entity_poly.pdbx_strand_id
1 'polypeptide(L)'
;MTLHRVNPSALVSPRGFSHAVVGEGRLICLAGQTALDADGRIVGHDVVSQFRQALNNVLTALDAAGGHPGELACMTVFVVDIVDYREHASELGRVWRKLVGSEYPAMAAVEVSRLWDEAALVELLGLAITSAR
;
A
#
# COMPACT_ATOMS: atom_id res chain seq x y z
N MET A 1 -16.08 -13.08 -3.76
CA MET A 1 -14.81 -13.71 -4.15
C MET A 1 -13.72 -13.27 -3.16
N THR A 2 -12.87 -14.17 -2.79
CA THR A 2 -11.82 -13.90 -1.81
C THR A 2 -10.45 -14.08 -2.47
N LEU A 3 -9.53 -13.21 -2.15
CA LEU A 3 -8.16 -13.38 -2.59
C LEU A 3 -7.49 -14.51 -1.81
N HIS A 4 -6.69 -15.31 -2.48
CA HIS A 4 -5.89 -16.35 -1.85
C HIS A 4 -4.45 -15.87 -1.72
N ARG A 5 -3.97 -15.85 -0.49
CA ARG A 5 -2.59 -15.49 -0.19
C ARG A 5 -1.77 -16.75 -0.08
N VAL A 6 -0.71 -16.81 -0.87
CA VAL A 6 0.12 -18.01 -1.00
C VAL A 6 1.51 -17.71 -0.45
N ASN A 7 1.86 -18.41 0.63
CA ASN A 7 3.14 -18.19 1.31
C ASN A 7 3.83 -19.56 1.50
N PRO A 8 4.58 -20.04 0.48
CA PRO A 8 5.21 -21.35 0.53
C PRO A 8 6.23 -21.45 1.68
N SER A 9 6.29 -22.60 2.31
CA SER A 9 7.22 -22.83 3.42
C SER A 9 8.69 -22.80 2.98
N ALA A 10 8.95 -22.99 1.68
CA ALA A 10 10.31 -22.91 1.14
C ALA A 10 10.87 -21.48 1.10
N LEU A 11 9.99 -20.47 1.22
CA LEU A 11 10.39 -19.06 1.25
C LEU A 11 10.39 -18.53 2.68
N VAL A 12 11.05 -17.39 2.87
CA VAL A 12 11.09 -16.76 4.19
C VAL A 12 9.67 -16.48 4.70
N SER A 13 9.46 -16.67 6.01
CA SER A 13 8.17 -16.33 6.62
C SER A 13 7.86 -14.84 6.39
N PRO A 14 6.71 -14.50 5.78
CA PRO A 14 6.46 -13.12 5.38
C PRO A 14 6.11 -12.23 6.59
N ARG A 15 6.61 -11.01 6.56
CA ARG A 15 6.25 -9.96 7.50
C ARG A 15 5.91 -8.69 6.73
N GLY A 16 4.65 -8.28 6.82
CA GLY A 16 4.18 -7.08 6.13
C GLY A 16 4.02 -7.24 4.63
N PHE A 17 3.89 -8.47 4.15
CA PHE A 17 3.64 -8.78 2.74
C PHE A 17 3.17 -10.23 2.59
N SER A 18 2.64 -10.56 1.42
CA SER A 18 2.42 -11.94 0.98
C SER A 18 3.33 -12.24 -0.19
N HIS A 19 3.79 -13.49 -0.32
CA HIS A 19 4.66 -13.88 -1.44
C HIS A 19 3.91 -13.88 -2.77
N ALA A 20 2.66 -14.34 -2.76
CA ALA A 20 1.81 -14.31 -3.95
C ALA A 20 0.36 -14.11 -3.53
N VAL A 21 -0.42 -13.54 -4.42
CA VAL A 21 -1.86 -13.37 -4.24
C VAL A 21 -2.54 -13.84 -5.52
N VAL A 22 -3.55 -14.69 -5.36
CA VAL A 22 -4.35 -15.22 -6.47
C VAL A 22 -5.78 -14.76 -6.29
N GLY A 23 -6.41 -14.32 -7.36
CA GLY A 23 -7.81 -13.93 -7.30
C GLY A 23 -8.45 -13.90 -8.67
N GLU A 24 -9.77 -13.89 -8.66
CA GLU A 24 -10.59 -13.75 -9.85
C GLU A 24 -11.55 -12.59 -9.64
N GLY A 25 -11.83 -11.86 -10.71
CA GLY A 25 -12.77 -10.76 -10.62
C GLY A 25 -12.37 -9.59 -11.50
N ARG A 26 -12.87 -8.42 -11.15
CA ARG A 26 -12.58 -7.20 -11.89
C ARG A 26 -11.29 -6.58 -11.35
N LEU A 27 -10.45 -6.17 -12.28
CA LEU A 27 -9.20 -5.51 -11.96
C LEU A 27 -9.44 -4.03 -11.70
N ILE A 28 -8.91 -3.52 -10.58
CA ILE A 28 -8.90 -2.09 -10.27
C ILE A 28 -7.44 -1.64 -10.26
N CYS A 29 -7.10 -0.79 -11.23
CA CYS A 29 -5.78 -0.17 -11.29
C CYS A 29 -5.84 1.15 -10.54
N LEU A 30 -4.97 1.32 -9.56
CA LEU A 30 -4.93 2.52 -8.73
C LEU A 30 -3.71 3.35 -9.10
N ALA A 31 -3.91 4.66 -9.22
CA ALA A 31 -2.78 5.56 -9.42
C ALA A 31 -1.88 5.57 -8.18
N GLY A 32 -0.60 5.85 -8.37
CA GLY A 32 0.32 6.07 -7.26
C GLY A 32 -0.16 7.24 -6.40
N GLN A 33 -0.17 7.03 -5.08
CA GLN A 33 -0.63 8.02 -4.12
C GLN A 33 0.51 8.44 -3.21
N THR A 34 0.78 9.74 -3.18
CA THR A 34 1.59 10.36 -2.15
C THR A 34 0.65 10.94 -1.09
N ALA A 35 1.19 11.63 -0.09
CA ALA A 35 0.40 12.17 1.00
C ALA A 35 -0.28 13.51 0.65
N LEU A 36 -0.91 13.58 -0.53
CA LEU A 36 -1.60 14.78 -0.98
C LEU A 36 -2.95 14.95 -0.28
N ASP A 37 -3.25 16.17 0.10
CA ASP A 37 -4.61 16.55 0.49
C ASP A 37 -5.43 16.93 -0.76
N ALA A 38 -6.69 17.31 -0.56
CA ALA A 38 -7.58 17.66 -1.66
C ALA A 38 -7.16 18.95 -2.40
N ASP A 39 -6.31 19.75 -1.80
CA ASP A 39 -5.77 20.97 -2.42
C ASP A 39 -4.45 20.73 -3.16
N GLY A 40 -3.97 19.49 -3.17
CA GLY A 40 -2.74 19.14 -3.86
C GLY A 40 -1.48 19.45 -3.07
N ARG A 41 -1.57 19.52 -1.75
CA ARG A 41 -0.43 19.77 -0.87
C ARG A 41 -0.06 18.49 -0.13
N ILE A 42 1.25 18.27 0.04
CA ILE A 42 1.74 17.16 0.86
C ILE A 42 1.48 17.48 2.32
N VAL A 43 0.83 16.56 3.04
CA VAL A 43 0.58 16.68 4.47
C VAL A 43 1.41 15.68 5.24
N GLY A 44 1.94 16.13 6.40
CA GLY A 44 2.81 15.33 7.24
C GLY A 44 4.29 15.60 6.99
N HIS A 45 5.07 15.53 8.07
CA HIS A 45 6.49 15.84 8.04
C HIS A 45 7.39 14.62 8.24
N ASP A 46 6.81 13.45 8.49
CA ASP A 46 7.54 12.21 8.66
C ASP A 46 6.94 11.09 7.82
N VAL A 47 7.68 10.01 7.69
CA VAL A 47 7.28 8.91 6.81
C VAL A 47 6.00 8.22 7.30
N VAL A 48 5.77 8.14 8.60
CA VAL A 48 4.59 7.46 9.15
C VAL A 48 3.32 8.27 8.86
N SER A 49 3.33 9.57 9.12
CA SER A 49 2.17 10.42 8.84
C SER A 49 1.89 10.51 7.34
N GLN A 50 2.92 10.57 6.51
CA GLN A 50 2.75 10.56 5.06
C GLN A 50 2.24 9.21 4.55
N PHE A 51 2.74 8.10 5.09
CA PHE A 51 2.24 6.77 4.75
C PHE A 51 0.75 6.64 5.06
N ARG A 52 0.33 7.12 6.23
CA ARG A 52 -1.09 7.11 6.63
C ARG A 52 -1.96 7.88 5.64
N GLN A 53 -1.55 9.08 5.28
CA GLN A 53 -2.31 9.90 4.33
C GLN A 53 -2.33 9.25 2.93
N ALA A 54 -1.18 8.78 2.46
CA ALA A 54 -1.07 8.12 1.16
C ALA A 54 -1.95 6.86 1.11
N LEU A 55 -1.94 6.05 2.17
CA LEU A 55 -2.77 4.85 2.25
C LEU A 55 -4.26 5.21 2.28
N ASN A 56 -4.64 6.23 3.02
CA ASN A 56 -6.02 6.73 2.99
C ASN A 56 -6.43 7.15 1.57
N ASN A 57 -5.54 7.78 0.83
CA ASN A 57 -5.81 8.17 -0.55
C ASN A 57 -6.02 6.95 -1.45
N VAL A 58 -5.17 5.91 -1.29
CA VAL A 58 -5.35 4.64 -2.00
C VAL A 58 -6.73 4.05 -1.69
N LEU A 59 -7.08 3.97 -0.41
CA LEU A 59 -8.35 3.38 0.02
C LEU A 59 -9.56 4.18 -0.43
N THR A 60 -9.43 5.50 -0.49
CA THR A 60 -10.49 6.38 -1.02
C THR A 60 -10.73 6.10 -2.51
N ALA A 61 -9.67 6.01 -3.30
CA ALA A 61 -9.78 5.69 -4.72
C ALA A 61 -10.34 4.27 -4.92
N LEU A 62 -9.88 3.32 -4.12
CA LEU A 62 -10.34 1.93 -4.17
C LEU A 62 -11.84 1.83 -3.88
N ASP A 63 -12.29 2.49 -2.82
CA ASP A 63 -13.71 2.52 -2.45
C ASP A 63 -14.57 3.12 -3.55
N ALA A 64 -14.14 4.24 -4.11
CA ALA A 64 -14.84 4.89 -5.22
C ALA A 64 -14.94 3.99 -6.46
N ALA A 65 -13.97 3.12 -6.66
CA ALA A 65 -13.94 2.16 -7.77
C ALA A 65 -14.71 0.85 -7.47
N GLY A 66 -15.29 0.73 -6.28
CA GLY A 66 -16.11 -0.42 -5.89
C GLY A 66 -15.34 -1.54 -5.19
N GLY A 67 -14.11 -1.29 -4.78
CA GLY A 67 -13.31 -2.29 -4.08
C GLY A 67 -13.28 -2.08 -2.57
N HIS A 68 -12.69 -3.03 -1.88
CA HIS A 68 -12.51 -3.03 -0.42
C HIS A 68 -11.03 -3.19 -0.08
N PRO A 69 -10.58 -2.73 1.10
CA PRO A 69 -9.16 -2.83 1.48
C PRO A 69 -8.59 -4.24 1.38
N GLY A 70 -9.36 -5.26 1.77
CA GLY A 70 -8.94 -6.67 1.69
C GLY A 70 -8.79 -7.19 0.26
N GLU A 71 -9.18 -6.43 -0.74
CA GLU A 71 -9.06 -6.80 -2.15
C GLU A 71 -7.81 -6.23 -2.82
N LEU A 72 -6.97 -5.54 -2.09
CA LEU A 72 -5.65 -5.14 -2.59
C LEU A 72 -4.82 -6.40 -2.88
N ALA A 73 -4.43 -6.58 -4.12
CA ALA A 73 -3.72 -7.78 -4.57
C ALA A 73 -2.21 -7.59 -4.58
N CYS A 74 -1.75 -6.44 -5.02
CA CYS A 74 -0.32 -6.12 -4.98
C CYS A 74 -0.13 -4.62 -4.73
N MET A 75 1.02 -4.29 -4.16
CA MET A 75 1.38 -2.90 -3.88
C MET A 75 2.89 -2.74 -3.90
N THR A 76 3.35 -1.65 -4.49
CA THR A 76 4.74 -1.23 -4.40
C THR A 76 4.81 0.05 -3.57
N VAL A 77 5.72 0.07 -2.62
CA VAL A 77 5.99 1.23 -1.78
C VAL A 77 7.29 1.84 -2.25
N PHE A 78 7.22 3.08 -2.72
CA PHE A 78 8.40 3.85 -3.11
C PHE A 78 8.73 4.81 -1.99
N VAL A 79 9.98 4.82 -1.53
CA VAL A 79 10.40 5.71 -0.44
C VAL A 79 11.69 6.43 -0.84
N VAL A 80 11.89 7.63 -0.32
CA VAL A 80 13.10 8.38 -0.58
C VAL A 80 14.22 8.03 0.41
N ASP A 81 13.90 7.36 1.51
CA ASP A 81 14.84 6.92 2.53
C ASP A 81 14.40 5.57 3.11
N ILE A 82 14.97 4.49 2.58
CA ILE A 82 14.59 3.14 2.98
C ILE A 82 15.01 2.82 4.42
N VAL A 83 16.09 3.43 4.89
CA VAL A 83 16.55 3.22 6.27
C VAL A 83 15.54 3.79 7.25
N ASP A 84 15.09 5.01 7.01
CA ASP A 84 14.05 5.66 7.83
C ASP A 84 12.75 4.84 7.80
N TYR A 85 12.35 4.38 6.62
CA TYR A 85 11.15 3.55 6.47
C TYR A 85 11.25 2.28 7.32
N ARG A 86 12.39 1.57 7.25
CA ARG A 86 12.61 0.35 8.02
C ARG A 86 12.65 0.59 9.52
N GLU A 87 13.20 1.69 9.96
CA GLU A 87 13.24 2.05 11.38
C GLU A 87 11.85 2.29 11.96
N HIS A 88 10.88 2.65 11.13
CA HIS A 88 9.49 2.86 11.53
C HIS A 88 8.57 1.69 11.19
N ALA A 89 9.12 0.52 10.88
CA ALA A 89 8.33 -0.64 10.44
C ALA A 89 7.20 -1.00 11.40
N SER A 90 7.44 -0.92 12.70
CA SER A 90 6.43 -1.23 13.72
C SER A 90 5.24 -0.27 13.64
N GLU A 91 5.51 1.02 13.53
CA GLU A 91 4.47 2.05 13.43
C GLU A 91 3.71 1.96 12.11
N LEU A 92 4.42 1.71 11.02
CA LEU A 92 3.82 1.51 9.69
C LEU A 92 2.90 0.30 9.70
N GLY A 93 3.31 -0.78 10.35
CA GLY A 93 2.49 -1.98 10.52
C GLY A 93 1.20 -1.70 11.30
N ARG A 94 1.25 -0.85 12.32
CA ARG A 94 0.07 -0.45 13.07
C ARG A 94 -0.91 0.36 12.21
N VAL A 95 -0.39 1.28 11.39
CA VAL A 95 -1.21 2.04 10.44
C VAL A 95 -1.90 1.09 9.47
N TRP A 96 -1.16 0.13 8.91
CA TRP A 96 -1.71 -0.84 7.98
C TRP A 96 -2.86 -1.64 8.64
N ARG A 97 -2.61 -2.21 9.81
CA ARG A 97 -3.61 -3.03 10.50
C ARG A 97 -4.88 -2.24 10.83
N LYS A 98 -4.72 -0.96 11.17
CA LYS A 98 -5.87 -0.10 11.48
C LYS A 98 -6.70 0.22 10.24
N LEU A 99 -6.07 0.48 9.11
CA LEU A 99 -6.76 0.95 7.90
C LEU A 99 -7.16 -0.21 6.97
N VAL A 100 -6.37 -1.25 6.88
CA VAL A 100 -6.58 -2.36 5.95
C VAL A 100 -6.96 -3.64 6.67
N GLY A 101 -6.24 -4.00 7.70
CA GLY A 101 -6.46 -5.23 8.45
C GLY A 101 -5.20 -6.08 8.59
N SER A 102 -5.38 -7.34 8.95
CA SER A 102 -4.27 -8.25 9.27
C SER A 102 -3.64 -8.91 8.04
N GLU A 103 -4.23 -8.75 6.87
CA GLU A 103 -3.75 -9.39 5.65
C GLU A 103 -3.01 -8.40 4.77
N TYR A 104 -2.03 -8.91 4.02
CA TYR A 104 -1.17 -8.08 3.20
C TYR A 104 -1.21 -8.54 1.74
N PRO A 105 -1.17 -7.60 0.79
CA PRO A 105 -0.99 -7.93 -0.62
C PRO A 105 0.44 -8.42 -0.90
N ALA A 106 0.69 -8.88 -2.12
CA ALA A 106 2.05 -9.07 -2.59
C ALA A 106 2.69 -7.68 -2.66
N MET A 107 3.80 -7.48 -1.94
CA MET A 107 4.38 -6.14 -1.79
C MET A 107 5.88 -6.13 -2.01
N ALA A 108 6.35 -4.97 -2.44
CA ALA A 108 7.77 -4.62 -2.42
C ALA A 108 7.91 -3.20 -1.92
N ALA A 109 9.01 -2.90 -1.24
CA ALA A 109 9.38 -1.54 -0.86
C ALA A 109 10.75 -1.24 -1.44
N VAL A 110 10.87 -0.12 -2.15
CA VAL A 110 12.10 0.25 -2.84
C VAL A 110 12.44 1.72 -2.58
N GLU A 111 13.71 2.01 -2.48
CA GLU A 111 14.18 3.38 -2.39
C GLU A 111 14.30 3.96 -3.80
N VAL A 112 13.86 5.21 -3.94
CA VAL A 112 14.01 5.99 -5.17
C VAL A 112 14.66 7.32 -4.84
N SER A 113 15.33 7.92 -5.79
CA SER A 113 16.01 9.20 -5.56
C SER A 113 15.04 10.35 -5.35
N ARG A 114 13.87 10.31 -6.00
CA ARG A 114 12.85 11.37 -5.94
C ARG A 114 11.48 10.82 -6.26
N LEU A 115 10.48 11.54 -5.78
CA LEU A 115 9.08 11.34 -6.15
C LEU A 115 8.60 12.58 -6.92
N TRP A 116 7.41 12.50 -7.49
CA TRP A 116 6.86 13.61 -8.28
C TRP A 116 6.79 14.89 -7.44
N ASP A 117 6.30 14.79 -6.20
CA ASP A 117 6.25 15.92 -5.28
C ASP A 117 7.53 15.97 -4.45
N GLU A 118 8.20 17.12 -4.41
CA GLU A 118 9.49 17.26 -3.70
C GLU A 118 9.39 16.95 -2.21
N ALA A 119 8.26 17.30 -1.59
CA ALA A 119 8.05 17.06 -0.15
C ALA A 119 7.59 15.64 0.15
N ALA A 120 7.33 14.82 -0.85
CA ALA A 120 6.86 13.45 -0.66
C ALA A 120 8.01 12.56 -0.18
N LEU A 121 7.74 11.77 0.87
CA LEU A 121 8.66 10.78 1.43
C LEU A 121 8.30 9.37 0.99
N VAL A 122 7.06 9.16 0.57
CA VAL A 122 6.53 7.84 0.23
C VAL A 122 5.46 7.97 -0.85
N GLU A 123 5.41 6.98 -1.72
CA GLU A 123 4.33 6.81 -2.70
C GLU A 123 3.89 5.36 -2.70
N LEU A 124 2.58 5.14 -2.74
CA LEU A 124 1.98 3.80 -2.75
C LEU A 124 1.31 3.56 -4.11
N LEU A 125 1.72 2.50 -4.78
CA LEU A 125 1.16 2.09 -6.07
C LEU A 125 0.52 0.71 -5.90
N GLY A 126 -0.77 0.61 -6.09
CA GLY A 126 -1.50 -0.62 -5.82
C GLY A 126 -2.42 -1.04 -6.95
N LEU A 127 -2.86 -2.28 -6.82
CA LEU A 127 -3.78 -2.92 -7.74
C LEU A 127 -4.67 -3.87 -6.94
N ALA A 128 -5.95 -3.85 -7.22
CA ALA A 128 -6.93 -4.68 -6.52
C ALA A 128 -7.70 -5.57 -7.49
N ILE A 129 -8.24 -6.64 -6.96
CA ILE A 129 -9.15 -7.53 -7.68
C ILE A 129 -10.43 -7.60 -6.85
N THR A 130 -11.53 -7.13 -7.42
CA THR A 130 -12.83 -7.13 -6.74
C THR A 130 -13.77 -8.13 -7.40
N SER A 131 -14.77 -8.58 -6.64
CA SER A 131 -15.77 -9.50 -7.16
C SER A 131 -16.49 -8.92 -8.36
N ALA A 132 -16.67 -9.71 -9.38
CA ALA A 132 -17.48 -9.34 -10.54
C ALA A 132 -18.95 -9.22 -10.12
N ARG A 133 -19.62 -8.15 -10.54
CA ARG A 133 -21.04 -7.90 -10.22
C ARG A 133 -21.78 -7.42 -11.44
#